data_5a5f199da9c79313675703a780548d1e
#
_entry.id   5a5f199da9c79313675703a780548d1e
#
_cell.length_a   1.000
_cell.length_b   1.000
_cell.length_c   1.000
_cell.angle_alpha   90.00
_cell.angle_beta   90.00
_cell.angle_gamma   90.00
#
_symmetry.space_group_name_H-M   'P 1'
#
loop_
_entity.id
_entity.type
_entity.pdbx_description
1 polymer ?
#
loop_
_entity_poly.entity_id
_entity_poly.type
_entity_poly.pdbx_seq_one_letter_code
_entity_poly.pdbx_strand_id
1 'polypeptide(L)'
;MKIDYSERMVIWEWDGSVIKIELPDIIHAEYDKDENIVIVYSGENFVSKIIFYFSLEGNLLGQQNLLEGTLDWNHNGKHQISCHHLHCLRFSPKYQRILSIFRSSNDFDVPSELEVYNLECEKIDQIESLAGFTMLYISEISKKKLRIVCEALKDDCFDKSGRSDFYFNLDLETRKWVKDGFAY
;
A
#
# COMPACT_ATOMS: atom_id res chain seq x y z
N MET A 1 -17.11 -9.74 -5.19
CA MET A 1 -16.59 -10.63 -6.25
C MET A 1 -15.84 -11.77 -5.58
N LYS A 2 -15.99 -13.01 -6.06
CA LYS A 2 -15.23 -14.16 -5.56
C LYS A 2 -13.97 -14.32 -6.39
N ILE A 3 -12.84 -14.54 -5.72
CA ILE A 3 -11.56 -14.88 -6.34
C ILE A 3 -11.24 -16.33 -5.95
N ASP A 4 -10.99 -17.17 -6.93
CA ASP A 4 -10.46 -18.52 -6.72
C ASP A 4 -9.01 -18.55 -7.18
N TYR A 5 -8.12 -19.21 -6.43
CA TYR A 5 -6.71 -19.30 -6.79
C TYR A 5 -6.08 -20.63 -6.39
N SER A 6 -5.00 -20.97 -7.07
CA SER A 6 -4.07 -22.06 -6.79
C SER A 6 -2.65 -21.51 -6.85
N GLU A 7 -1.63 -22.35 -6.62
CA GLU A 7 -0.21 -21.94 -6.68
C GLU A 7 0.21 -21.34 -8.03
N ARG A 8 -0.57 -21.58 -9.11
CA ARG A 8 -0.16 -21.16 -10.48
C ARG A 8 -1.22 -20.41 -11.26
N MET A 9 -2.41 -20.24 -10.70
CA MET A 9 -3.51 -19.62 -11.43
C MET A 9 -4.44 -18.88 -10.48
N VAL A 10 -4.86 -17.68 -10.87
CA VAL A 10 -5.96 -16.95 -10.24
C VAL A 10 -7.11 -16.82 -11.24
N ILE A 11 -8.36 -16.95 -10.77
CA ILE A 11 -9.57 -16.96 -11.58
C ILE A 11 -10.62 -16.08 -10.91
N TRP A 12 -11.29 -15.25 -11.71
CA TRP A 12 -12.49 -14.52 -11.30
C TRP A 12 -13.45 -14.34 -12.46
N GLU A 13 -14.67 -13.95 -12.15
CA GLU A 13 -15.67 -13.61 -13.15
C GLU A 13 -15.92 -12.11 -13.14
N TRP A 14 -15.89 -11.50 -14.33
CA TRP A 14 -16.18 -10.10 -14.54
C TRP A 14 -16.97 -9.90 -15.85
N ASP A 15 -18.09 -9.18 -15.77
CA ASP A 15 -18.97 -8.86 -16.92
C ASP A 15 -19.33 -10.09 -17.78
N GLY A 16 -19.68 -11.20 -17.10
CA GLY A 16 -20.04 -12.47 -17.72
C GLY A 16 -18.89 -13.24 -18.36
N SER A 17 -17.65 -12.76 -18.22
CA SER A 17 -16.44 -13.41 -18.73
C SER A 17 -15.62 -14.00 -17.58
N VAL A 18 -15.05 -15.19 -17.80
CA VAL A 18 -14.12 -15.82 -16.86
C VAL A 18 -12.70 -15.37 -17.20
N ILE A 19 -12.09 -14.63 -16.29
CA ILE A 19 -10.70 -14.17 -16.37
C ILE A 19 -9.80 -15.22 -15.70
N LYS A 20 -8.70 -15.60 -16.38
CA LYS A 20 -7.70 -16.54 -15.89
C LYS A 20 -6.32 -15.95 -16.09
N ILE A 21 -5.56 -15.85 -15.00
CA ILE A 21 -4.18 -15.35 -15.02
C ILE A 21 -3.27 -16.43 -14.46
N GLU A 22 -2.23 -16.77 -15.22
CA GLU A 22 -1.18 -17.70 -14.79
C GLU A 22 0.00 -16.92 -14.25
N LEU A 23 0.40 -17.23 -13.02
CA LEU A 23 1.56 -16.67 -12.33
C LEU A 23 2.23 -17.76 -11.51
N PRO A 24 3.55 -17.71 -11.31
CA PRO A 24 4.22 -18.64 -10.41
C PRO A 24 3.98 -18.30 -8.95
N ASP A 25 4.00 -19.34 -8.11
CA ASP A 25 4.12 -19.25 -6.66
C ASP A 25 3.06 -18.34 -5.99
N ILE A 26 1.81 -18.43 -6.45
CA ILE A 26 0.70 -17.67 -5.86
C ILE A 26 0.44 -18.20 -4.45
N ILE A 27 0.52 -17.30 -3.45
CA ILE A 27 0.23 -17.59 -2.04
C ILE A 27 -1.09 -17.02 -1.57
N HIS A 28 -1.57 -15.94 -2.21
CA HIS A 28 -2.84 -15.31 -1.90
C HIS A 28 -3.35 -14.49 -3.08
N ALA A 29 -4.67 -14.34 -3.19
CA ALA A 29 -5.30 -13.40 -4.12
C ALA A 29 -6.60 -12.86 -3.52
N GLU A 30 -6.85 -11.57 -3.72
CA GLU A 30 -8.02 -10.89 -3.19
C GLU A 30 -8.57 -9.82 -4.14
N TYR A 31 -9.83 -9.48 -3.95
CA TYR A 31 -10.47 -8.34 -4.59
C TYR A 31 -10.47 -7.14 -3.65
N ASP A 32 -9.72 -6.12 -4.01
CA ASP A 32 -9.79 -4.82 -3.35
C ASP A 32 -10.97 -4.03 -3.92
N LYS A 33 -12.07 -4.00 -3.14
CA LYS A 33 -13.31 -3.31 -3.52
C LYS A 33 -13.16 -1.77 -3.56
N ASP A 34 -12.21 -1.23 -2.78
CA ASP A 34 -12.01 0.21 -2.65
C ASP A 34 -11.26 0.74 -3.87
N GLU A 35 -10.25 0.01 -4.34
CA GLU A 35 -9.49 0.31 -5.55
C GLU A 35 -10.16 -0.26 -6.83
N ASN A 36 -11.06 -1.24 -6.70
CA ASN A 36 -11.71 -1.96 -7.78
C ASN A 36 -10.71 -2.73 -8.66
N ILE A 37 -9.80 -3.45 -8.02
CA ILE A 37 -8.74 -4.24 -8.64
C ILE A 37 -8.64 -5.63 -8.02
N VAL A 38 -7.95 -6.54 -8.71
CA VAL A 38 -7.54 -7.83 -8.15
C VAL A 38 -6.06 -7.75 -7.79
N ILE A 39 -5.73 -8.11 -6.55
CA ILE A 39 -4.36 -8.13 -6.03
C ILE A 39 -3.95 -9.60 -5.89
N VAL A 40 -2.79 -9.96 -6.44
CA VAL A 40 -2.23 -11.31 -6.35
C VAL A 40 -0.85 -11.24 -5.71
N TYR A 41 -0.68 -12.01 -4.66
CA TYR A 41 0.57 -12.12 -3.91
C TYR A 41 1.28 -13.40 -4.34
N SER A 42 2.53 -13.27 -4.77
CA SER A 42 3.40 -14.38 -5.14
C SER A 42 4.62 -14.42 -4.24
N GLY A 43 5.04 -15.62 -3.85
CA GLY A 43 6.17 -15.80 -2.95
C GLY A 43 6.35 -17.23 -2.47
N GLU A 44 7.08 -17.43 -1.39
CA GLU A 44 7.39 -18.73 -0.83
C GLU A 44 7.10 -18.76 0.68
N ASN A 45 6.70 -19.93 1.20
CA ASN A 45 6.43 -20.11 2.62
C ASN A 45 5.50 -19.07 3.22
N PHE A 46 4.46 -18.68 2.48
CA PHE A 46 3.50 -17.61 2.85
C PHE A 46 4.12 -16.21 3.01
N VAL A 47 5.36 -16.01 2.55
CA VAL A 47 6.02 -14.70 2.52
C VAL A 47 5.93 -14.13 1.11
N SER A 48 5.24 -13.02 0.95
CA SER A 48 5.12 -12.33 -0.33
C SER A 48 6.47 -11.77 -0.77
N LYS A 49 6.82 -12.02 -2.04
CA LYS A 49 8.00 -11.45 -2.71
C LYS A 49 7.60 -10.45 -3.78
N ILE A 50 6.49 -10.75 -4.48
CA ILE A 50 5.96 -9.93 -5.56
C ILE A 50 4.46 -9.76 -5.35
N ILE A 51 3.96 -8.54 -5.60
CA ILE A 51 2.53 -8.23 -5.62
C ILE A 51 2.18 -7.77 -7.03
N PHE A 52 1.16 -8.39 -7.62
CA PHE A 52 0.63 -8.01 -8.92
C PHE A 52 -0.73 -7.33 -8.74
N TYR A 53 -0.96 -6.28 -9.51
CA TYR A 53 -2.21 -5.50 -9.51
C TYR A 53 -2.87 -5.64 -10.87
N PHE A 54 -4.09 -6.19 -10.92
CA PHE A 54 -4.84 -6.39 -12.15
C PHE A 54 -6.12 -5.57 -12.17
N SER A 55 -6.48 -5.07 -13.35
CA SER A 55 -7.84 -4.59 -13.56
C SER A 55 -8.84 -5.76 -13.52
N LEU A 56 -10.13 -5.47 -13.42
CA LEU A 56 -11.16 -6.52 -13.40
C LEU A 56 -11.24 -7.28 -14.73
N GLU A 57 -10.79 -6.67 -15.83
CA GLU A 57 -10.67 -7.28 -17.17
C GLU A 57 -9.42 -8.17 -17.31
N GLY A 58 -8.55 -8.22 -16.29
CA GLY A 58 -7.33 -9.03 -16.32
C GLY A 58 -6.09 -8.33 -16.88
N ASN A 59 -6.14 -7.01 -17.09
CA ASN A 59 -4.94 -6.27 -17.53
C ASN A 59 -4.01 -6.02 -16.34
N LEU A 60 -2.71 -6.29 -16.52
CA LEU A 60 -1.71 -5.96 -15.51
C LEU A 60 -1.55 -4.44 -15.41
N LEU A 61 -1.91 -3.87 -14.28
CA LEU A 61 -1.79 -2.45 -13.97
C LEU A 61 -0.41 -2.10 -13.41
N GLY A 62 0.13 -2.97 -12.57
CA GLY A 62 1.45 -2.79 -11.95
C GLY A 62 1.94 -4.03 -11.24
N GLN A 63 3.23 -4.01 -10.89
CA GLN A 63 3.91 -5.07 -10.17
C GLN A 63 4.87 -4.47 -9.15
N GLN A 64 4.77 -4.89 -7.90
CA GLN A 64 5.69 -4.49 -6.84
C GLN A 64 6.61 -5.64 -6.49
N ASN A 65 7.92 -5.41 -6.52
CA ASN A 65 8.94 -6.33 -6.00
C ASN A 65 9.31 -5.89 -4.58
N LEU A 66 8.91 -6.69 -3.59
CA LEU A 66 9.13 -6.38 -2.17
C LEU A 66 10.59 -6.56 -1.75
N LEU A 67 11.35 -7.43 -2.44
CA LEU A 67 12.76 -7.67 -2.13
C LEU A 67 13.65 -6.51 -2.60
N GLU A 68 13.31 -5.93 -3.74
CA GLU A 68 14.05 -4.82 -4.35
C GLU A 68 13.51 -3.45 -3.96
N GLY A 69 12.32 -3.40 -3.35
CA GLY A 69 11.63 -2.15 -3.02
C GLY A 69 11.21 -1.37 -4.26
N THR A 70 10.87 -2.05 -5.37
CA THR A 70 10.47 -1.42 -6.63
C THR A 70 8.99 -1.61 -6.91
N LEU A 71 8.39 -0.63 -7.61
CA LEU A 71 7.08 -0.75 -8.23
C LEU A 71 7.21 -0.38 -9.71
N ASP A 72 6.77 -1.27 -10.57
CA ASP A 72 6.64 -1.07 -12.01
C ASP A 72 5.15 -0.95 -12.36
N TRP A 73 4.77 0.01 -13.22
CA TRP A 73 3.37 0.14 -13.69
C TRP A 73 3.30 0.71 -15.10
N ASN A 74 2.12 0.54 -15.72
CA ASN A 74 1.82 1.08 -17.03
C ASN A 74 0.79 2.22 -16.91
N HIS A 75 1.19 3.43 -17.29
CA HIS A 75 0.31 4.58 -17.40
C HIS A 75 0.86 5.51 -18.48
N ASN A 76 0.21 5.57 -19.67
CA ASN A 76 0.74 6.30 -20.83
C ASN A 76 2.20 5.94 -21.20
N GLY A 77 2.67 4.76 -20.79
CA GLY A 77 4.03 4.29 -20.88
C GLY A 77 4.42 3.44 -19.69
N LYS A 78 5.66 2.93 -19.71
CA LYS A 78 6.22 2.17 -18.57
C LYS A 78 6.87 3.12 -17.58
N HIS A 79 6.54 2.96 -16.32
CA HIS A 79 7.12 3.71 -15.21
C HIS A 79 7.66 2.75 -14.16
N GLN A 80 8.67 3.20 -13.43
CA GLN A 80 9.22 2.49 -12.29
C GLN A 80 9.60 3.49 -11.21
N ILE A 81 9.34 3.14 -9.96
CA ILE A 81 9.86 3.82 -8.78
C ILE A 81 10.64 2.83 -7.93
N SER A 82 11.77 3.27 -7.38
CA SER A 82 12.57 2.49 -6.43
C SER A 82 12.67 3.29 -5.14
N CYS A 83 12.25 2.69 -4.03
CA CYS A 83 12.26 3.30 -2.71
C CYS A 83 13.28 2.58 -1.83
N HIS A 84 14.40 3.24 -1.52
CA HIS A 84 15.32 2.77 -0.50
C HIS A 84 14.71 3.01 0.88
N HIS A 85 14.90 2.06 1.81
CA HIS A 85 14.31 2.11 3.16
C HIS A 85 12.78 2.19 3.17
N LEU A 86 12.17 1.53 2.16
CA LEU A 86 10.71 1.44 2.03
C LEU A 86 10.13 0.70 3.24
N HIS A 87 9.17 1.31 3.90
CA HIS A 87 8.40 0.68 4.96
C HIS A 87 7.05 0.17 4.44
N CYS A 88 6.38 0.98 3.63
CA CYS A 88 5.11 0.63 3.00
C CYS A 88 4.99 1.33 1.64
N LEU A 89 4.47 0.62 0.66
CA LEU A 89 4.11 1.19 -0.64
C LEU A 89 2.68 0.78 -0.97
N ARG A 90 1.87 1.73 -1.42
CA ARG A 90 0.50 1.50 -1.88
C ARG A 90 0.33 2.07 -3.28
N PHE A 91 0.01 1.20 -4.22
CA PHE A 91 -0.39 1.55 -5.57
C PHE A 91 -1.91 1.74 -5.62
N SER A 92 -2.35 2.93 -6.01
CA SER A 92 -3.76 3.32 -6.05
C SER A 92 -4.12 3.85 -7.44
N PRO A 93 -4.40 2.96 -8.41
CA PRO A 93 -4.76 3.35 -9.76
C PRO A 93 -6.07 4.14 -9.83
N LYS A 94 -7.05 3.83 -8.98
CA LYS A 94 -8.32 4.54 -8.91
C LYS A 94 -8.17 6.02 -8.56
N TYR A 95 -7.27 6.33 -7.64
CA TYR A 95 -7.00 7.72 -7.24
C TYR A 95 -5.79 8.31 -7.95
N GLN A 96 -5.21 7.58 -8.92
CA GLN A 96 -4.06 7.98 -9.74
C GLN A 96 -2.85 8.39 -8.89
N ARG A 97 -2.53 7.56 -7.87
CA ARG A 97 -1.48 7.85 -6.89
C ARG A 97 -0.65 6.63 -6.54
N ILE A 98 0.60 6.92 -6.19
CA ILE A 98 1.48 5.99 -5.50
C ILE A 98 1.85 6.68 -4.19
N LEU A 99 1.72 5.93 -3.11
CA LEU A 99 1.98 6.37 -1.73
C LEU A 99 3.11 5.54 -1.16
N SER A 100 4.17 6.18 -0.73
CA SER A 100 5.36 5.53 -0.18
C SER A 100 5.64 6.06 1.22
N ILE A 101 5.64 5.17 2.23
CA ILE A 101 6.12 5.49 3.56
C ILE A 101 7.56 5.00 3.65
N PHE A 102 8.49 5.87 3.98
CA PHE A 102 9.90 5.56 4.13
C PHE A 102 10.48 6.21 5.39
N ARG A 103 11.66 5.74 5.80
CA ARG A 103 12.45 6.34 6.87
C ARG A 103 13.80 6.75 6.31
N SER A 104 14.35 7.85 6.80
CA SER A 104 15.69 8.32 6.39
C SER A 104 16.82 7.46 6.92
N SER A 105 16.56 6.58 7.89
CA SER A 105 17.52 5.61 8.42
C SER A 105 16.82 4.32 8.85
N ASN A 106 17.61 3.27 9.13
CA ASN A 106 17.12 2.03 9.73
C ASN A 106 16.86 2.15 11.24
N ASP A 107 17.05 3.31 11.81
CA ASP A 107 16.75 3.57 13.21
C ASP A 107 15.23 3.71 13.39
N PHE A 108 14.67 2.90 14.28
CA PHE A 108 13.24 2.87 14.57
C PHE A 108 12.73 4.15 15.25
N ASP A 109 13.62 4.90 15.90
CA ASP A 109 13.30 6.15 16.57
C ASP A 109 13.20 7.35 15.61
N VAL A 110 13.53 7.15 14.34
CA VAL A 110 13.43 8.20 13.32
C VAL A 110 12.00 8.24 12.75
N PRO A 111 11.36 9.41 12.77
CA PRO A 111 10.05 9.60 12.16
C PRO A 111 10.07 9.21 10.68
N SER A 112 9.00 8.55 10.24
CA SER A 112 8.78 8.23 8.82
C SER A 112 8.21 9.43 8.08
N GLU A 113 8.36 9.41 6.76
CA GLU A 113 7.78 10.37 5.84
C GLU A 113 6.89 9.66 4.83
N LEU A 114 5.84 10.33 4.39
CA LEU A 114 4.96 9.88 3.32
C LEU A 114 5.24 10.70 2.07
N GLU A 115 5.67 10.05 1.01
CA GLU A 115 5.73 10.64 -0.32
C GLU A 115 4.52 10.23 -1.14
N VAL A 116 3.97 11.19 -1.86
CA VAL A 116 2.83 11.00 -2.77
C VAL A 116 3.29 11.30 -4.18
N TYR A 117 3.09 10.34 -5.09
CA TYR A 117 3.40 10.47 -6.51
C TYR A 117 2.15 10.35 -7.35
N ASN A 118 2.12 11.01 -8.51
CA ASN A 118 1.14 10.73 -9.56
C ASN A 118 1.56 9.49 -10.37
N LEU A 119 0.73 9.06 -11.33
CA LEU A 119 1.05 7.91 -12.19
C LEU A 119 2.08 8.23 -13.30
N GLU A 120 2.46 9.48 -13.50
CA GLU A 120 3.59 9.93 -14.33
C GLU A 120 4.94 9.87 -13.59
N CYS A 121 4.97 9.34 -12.35
CA CYS A 121 6.15 9.26 -11.49
C CYS A 121 6.67 10.63 -10.98
N GLU A 122 5.82 11.64 -10.97
CA GLU A 122 6.16 12.94 -10.40
C GLU A 122 5.78 12.98 -8.92
N LYS A 123 6.70 13.37 -8.05
CA LYS A 123 6.40 13.60 -6.63
C LYS A 123 5.55 14.86 -6.50
N ILE A 124 4.31 14.70 -6.03
CA ILE A 124 3.33 15.76 -5.89
C ILE A 124 3.20 16.27 -4.45
N ASP A 125 3.60 15.46 -3.46
CA ASP A 125 3.59 15.87 -2.05
C ASP A 125 4.59 15.07 -1.21
N GLN A 126 4.96 15.66 -0.04
CA GLN A 126 5.75 15.02 1.00
C GLN A 126 5.22 15.47 2.35
N ILE A 127 4.88 14.52 3.22
CA ILE A 127 4.20 14.77 4.48
C ILE A 127 4.97 14.06 5.60
N GLU A 128 5.40 14.81 6.59
CA GLU A 128 6.03 14.27 7.78
C GLU A 128 5.01 13.55 8.68
N SER A 129 5.48 12.57 9.43
CA SER A 129 4.66 11.94 10.46
C SER A 129 4.31 12.93 11.56
N LEU A 130 3.22 12.64 12.27
CA LEU A 130 2.82 13.43 13.44
C LEU A 130 3.90 13.38 14.52
N ALA A 131 4.16 14.50 15.18
CA ALA A 131 5.16 14.60 16.25
C ALA A 131 4.94 13.52 17.32
N GLY A 132 5.99 12.76 17.63
CA GLY A 132 5.96 11.65 18.58
C GLY A 132 5.47 10.31 18.01
N PHE A 133 5.18 10.25 16.72
CA PHE A 133 4.74 9.03 16.02
C PHE A 133 5.57 8.74 14.79
N THR A 134 5.55 7.48 14.35
CA THR A 134 6.06 7.05 13.05
C THR A 134 4.96 6.31 12.29
N MET A 135 4.84 6.54 10.98
CA MET A 135 3.88 5.83 10.13
C MET A 135 4.38 4.41 9.87
N LEU A 136 3.50 3.42 10.02
CA LEU A 136 3.80 2.02 9.74
C LEU A 136 3.25 1.61 8.36
N TYR A 137 1.95 1.77 8.15
CA TYR A 137 1.31 1.41 6.88
C TYR A 137 -0.01 2.16 6.67
N ILE A 138 -0.46 2.20 5.41
CA ILE A 138 -1.72 2.80 5.00
C ILE A 138 -2.78 1.71 5.00
N SER A 139 -3.80 1.82 5.85
CA SER A 139 -4.90 0.86 5.95
C SER A 139 -6.04 1.16 4.98
N GLU A 140 -6.33 2.44 4.74
CA GLU A 140 -7.41 2.85 3.84
C GLU A 140 -7.00 4.06 3.01
N ILE A 141 -7.47 4.11 1.76
CA ILE A 141 -7.22 5.22 0.84
C ILE A 141 -8.54 5.76 0.33
N SER A 142 -8.67 7.07 0.31
CA SER A 142 -9.73 7.78 -0.41
C SER A 142 -9.17 8.97 -1.19
N LYS A 143 -10.02 9.63 -1.99
CA LYS A 143 -9.57 10.76 -2.81
C LYS A 143 -8.86 11.86 -2.00
N LYS A 144 -9.31 12.11 -0.76
CA LYS A 144 -8.83 13.23 0.06
C LYS A 144 -8.21 12.80 1.38
N LYS A 145 -8.40 11.55 1.81
CA LYS A 145 -7.99 11.08 3.13
C LYS A 145 -7.29 9.76 3.05
N LEU A 146 -6.30 9.60 3.92
CA LEU A 146 -5.64 8.34 4.20
C LEU A 146 -5.94 7.95 5.64
N ARG A 147 -6.18 6.68 5.88
CA ARG A 147 -6.15 6.10 7.23
C ARG A 147 -4.83 5.35 7.38
N ILE A 148 -4.03 5.81 8.33
CA ILE A 148 -2.66 5.36 8.51
C ILE A 148 -2.52 4.78 9.91
N VAL A 149 -1.86 3.64 10.03
CA VAL A 149 -1.42 3.13 11.33
C VAL A 149 -0.10 3.77 11.64
N CYS A 150 -0.04 4.39 12.84
CA CYS A 150 1.16 5.01 13.36
C CYS A 150 1.50 4.42 14.73
N GLU A 151 2.79 4.22 14.97
CA GLU A 151 3.34 3.78 16.24
C GLU A 151 3.87 4.98 17.03
N ALA A 152 3.59 5.01 18.33
CA ALA A 152 4.12 6.02 19.23
C ALA A 152 5.62 5.78 19.48
N LEU A 153 6.44 6.84 19.32
CA LEU A 153 7.89 6.81 19.53
C LEU A 153 8.29 7.17 20.98
N LYS A 154 7.34 7.64 21.78
CA LYS A 154 7.62 8.12 23.15
C LYS A 154 6.54 7.63 24.11
N ASP A 155 6.95 7.39 25.33
CA ASP A 155 6.06 6.89 26.40
C ASP A 155 4.86 7.82 26.68
N ASP A 156 5.01 9.13 26.52
CA ASP A 156 3.94 10.12 26.69
C ASP A 156 2.87 10.08 25.58
N CYS A 157 3.17 9.40 24.46
CA CYS A 157 2.25 9.15 23.37
C CYS A 157 1.50 7.82 23.48
N PHE A 158 1.92 6.92 24.41
CA PHE A 158 1.22 5.67 24.66
C PHE A 158 -0.13 5.91 25.31
N ASP A 159 -1.04 4.96 25.19
CA ASP A 159 -2.26 4.99 25.95
C ASP A 159 -2.04 4.57 27.44
N LYS A 160 -3.09 4.69 28.25
CA LYS A 160 -3.06 4.28 29.67
C LYS A 160 -2.80 2.79 29.89
N SER A 161 -2.93 1.97 28.83
CA SER A 161 -2.70 0.53 28.83
C SER A 161 -1.37 0.14 28.19
N GLY A 162 -0.52 1.13 27.84
CA GLY A 162 0.79 0.93 27.23
C GLY A 162 0.72 0.57 25.74
N ARG A 163 -0.42 0.84 25.04
CA ARG A 163 -0.53 0.59 23.59
C ARG A 163 0.13 1.70 22.82
N SER A 164 0.88 1.31 21.76
CA SER A 164 1.65 2.21 20.91
C SER A 164 1.00 2.49 19.56
N ASP A 165 0.14 1.56 19.07
CA ASP A 165 -0.36 1.59 17.70
C ASP A 165 -1.75 2.19 17.59
N PHE A 166 -1.86 3.22 16.74
CA PHE A 166 -3.09 3.99 16.59
C PHE A 166 -3.42 4.20 15.13
N TYR A 167 -4.71 4.24 14.81
CA TYR A 167 -5.21 4.78 13.55
C TYR A 167 -5.24 6.30 13.60
N PHE A 168 -4.75 6.90 12.52
CA PHE A 168 -4.89 8.32 12.25
C PHE A 168 -5.49 8.54 10.87
N ASN A 169 -6.42 9.48 10.77
CA ASN A 169 -6.90 10.00 9.51
C ASN A 169 -6.07 11.23 9.15
N LEU A 170 -5.41 11.18 7.99
CA LEU A 170 -4.69 12.30 7.38
C LEU A 170 -5.53 12.86 6.25
N ASP A 171 -5.89 14.14 6.34
CA ASP A 171 -6.49 14.88 5.23
C ASP A 171 -5.36 15.42 4.33
N LEU A 172 -5.34 14.98 3.07
CA LEU A 172 -4.27 15.32 2.12
C LEU A 172 -4.30 16.78 1.64
N GLU A 173 -5.46 17.44 1.69
CA GLU A 173 -5.59 18.84 1.25
C GLU A 173 -5.15 19.80 2.37
N THR A 174 -5.59 19.51 3.60
CA THR A 174 -5.34 20.41 4.74
C THR A 174 -4.15 19.98 5.59
N ARG A 175 -3.59 18.77 5.33
CA ARG A 175 -2.51 18.12 6.10
C ARG A 175 -2.84 17.93 7.59
N LYS A 176 -4.12 17.88 7.92
CA LYS A 176 -4.59 17.69 9.30
C LYS A 176 -4.63 16.20 9.64
N TRP A 177 -4.06 15.89 10.80
CA TRP A 177 -4.11 14.58 11.41
C TRP A 177 -5.21 14.53 12.47
N VAL A 178 -5.99 13.46 12.47
CA VAL A 178 -7.03 13.20 13.48
C VAL A 178 -6.88 11.76 13.97
N LYS A 179 -6.64 11.57 15.27
CA LYS A 179 -6.57 10.24 15.88
C LYS A 179 -7.94 9.56 15.80
N ASP A 180 -7.98 8.32 15.31
CA ASP A 180 -9.20 7.55 15.02
C ASP A 180 -9.30 6.25 15.84
N GLY A 181 -8.56 6.15 16.93
CA GLY A 181 -8.61 5.03 17.85
C GLY A 181 -7.38 4.12 17.80
N PHE A 182 -7.54 2.91 18.32
CA PHE A 182 -6.47 1.92 18.42
C PHE A 182 -6.43 1.07 17.15
N ALA A 183 -5.22 0.69 16.74
CA ALA A 183 -5.04 -0.16 15.57
C ALA A 183 -5.31 -1.65 15.85
N TYR A 184 -5.22 -2.09 17.13
CA TYR A 184 -5.42 -3.47 17.57
C TYR A 184 -6.06 -3.52 18.94
#